data_6a1c221967ab22ebf3e8c53e1f9a024b
#
_entry.id   6a1c221967ab22ebf3e8c53e1f9a024b
#
_cell.length_a   1.000
_cell.length_b   1.000
_cell.length_c   1.000
_cell.angle_alpha   90.00
_cell.angle_beta   90.00
_cell.angle_gamma   90.00
#
_symmetry.space_group_name_H-M   'P 1'
#
loop_
_entity.id
_entity.type
_entity.pdbx_description
1 polymer ?
#
loop_
_entity_poly.entity_id
_entity_poly.type
_entity_poly.pdbx_seq_one_letter_code
_entity_poly.pdbx_strand_id
1 'polypeptide(L)'
;MARNACIANGTYRWIGGTDSFNYAVGTALQELGYTVYYYAPDMDGTGVTERHLRGRGIVPYGGQPLDFCIANQQSGAHFVGRCPVLQVVHSAYTMLEYPVKGATVYSAVSEEIRDYLDGKGFHGIPVVLNGIDLVRFRPTGGLREVPQVLSICQGDDVMLSRACSSLGYRFRSVPKSVDARIWDIENLIGDADIVVGIGRSLYDAMACGRACISWDNRGLNPYSGCGYVTADSWYAFAHTNFTGRGYPQIRTIDGLVRELRKYRPSDGGVMRGFAERELDVRKNVARYLSMLGIVAGG
;
A
#
# COMPACT_ATOMS: atom_id res chain seq x y z
N MET A 1 -26.78 18.04 5.61
CA MET A 1 -26.09 17.74 6.89
C MET A 1 -24.61 17.57 6.61
N ALA A 2 -23.72 17.96 7.51
CA ALA A 2 -22.29 17.69 7.35
C ALA A 2 -22.07 16.17 7.34
N ARG A 3 -21.27 15.67 6.39
CA ARG A 3 -20.89 14.26 6.29
C ARG A 3 -19.56 14.06 7.01
N ASN A 4 -19.52 13.24 8.04
CA ASN A 4 -18.36 13.02 8.89
C ASN A 4 -17.84 11.59 8.76
N ALA A 5 -16.58 11.43 8.39
CA ALA A 5 -15.93 10.11 8.32
C ALA A 5 -14.68 10.09 9.19
N CYS A 6 -14.33 8.92 9.71
CA CYS A 6 -13.06 8.72 10.40
C CYS A 6 -12.22 7.69 9.65
N ILE A 7 -10.91 7.95 9.57
CA ILE A 7 -9.89 6.97 9.21
C ILE A 7 -9.12 6.60 10.48
N ALA A 8 -9.04 5.31 10.80
CA ALA A 8 -8.41 4.87 12.03
C ALA A 8 -7.24 3.92 11.76
N ASN A 9 -6.17 4.05 12.51
CA ASN A 9 -4.97 3.20 12.44
C ASN A 9 -4.46 2.85 13.84
N GLY A 10 -3.58 1.87 13.95
CA GLY A 10 -2.94 1.52 15.22
C GLY A 10 -2.00 2.61 15.72
N THR A 11 -1.35 3.33 14.82
CA THR A 11 -0.48 4.48 15.14
C THR A 11 -0.34 5.36 13.89
N TYR A 12 0.00 6.64 14.09
CA TYR A 12 0.40 7.59 13.05
C TYR A 12 1.76 8.25 13.36
N ARG A 13 2.55 7.65 14.26
CA ARG A 13 3.87 8.17 14.64
C ARG A 13 4.88 8.10 13.51
N TRP A 14 4.81 7.06 12.67
CA TRP A 14 5.77 6.75 11.63
C TRP A 14 5.14 6.88 10.24
N ILE A 15 5.91 6.57 9.20
CA ILE A 15 5.43 6.41 7.84
C ILE A 15 5.41 4.92 7.50
N GLY A 16 4.24 4.37 7.18
CA GLY A 16 4.06 2.98 6.79
C GLY A 16 3.05 2.82 5.65
N GLY A 17 2.86 1.59 5.21
CA GLY A 17 1.92 1.29 4.13
C GLY A 17 0.47 1.65 4.50
N THR A 18 0.05 1.34 5.73
CA THR A 18 -1.30 1.68 6.23
C THR A 18 -1.49 3.18 6.45
N ASP A 19 -0.40 3.91 6.79
CA ASP A 19 -0.44 5.36 6.95
C ASP A 19 -0.67 6.07 5.62
N SER A 20 0.10 5.67 4.59
CA SER A 20 -0.07 6.17 3.22
C SER A 20 -1.43 5.78 2.64
N PHE A 21 -1.95 4.58 2.97
CA PHE A 21 -3.29 4.14 2.61
C PHE A 21 -4.35 5.06 3.22
N ASN A 22 -4.28 5.32 4.53
CA ASN A 22 -5.24 6.19 5.22
C ASN A 22 -5.20 7.62 4.68
N TYR A 23 -4.01 8.16 4.41
CA TYR A 23 -3.89 9.47 3.79
C TYR A 23 -4.59 9.53 2.43
N ALA A 24 -4.39 8.52 1.57
CA ALA A 24 -5.03 8.45 0.26
C ALA A 24 -6.56 8.31 0.37
N VAL A 25 -7.04 7.42 1.26
CA VAL A 25 -8.49 7.22 1.52
C VAL A 25 -9.11 8.50 2.09
N GLY A 26 -8.47 9.12 3.07
CA GLY A 26 -8.96 10.36 3.67
C GLY A 26 -9.03 11.50 2.65
N THR A 27 -8.04 11.63 1.76
CA THR A 27 -8.05 12.60 0.66
C THR A 27 -9.22 12.34 -0.30
N ALA A 28 -9.43 11.09 -0.69
CA ALA A 28 -10.55 10.73 -1.59
C ALA A 28 -11.93 10.96 -0.94
N LEU A 29 -12.06 10.74 0.38
CA LEU A 29 -13.28 11.07 1.11
C LEU A 29 -13.53 12.60 1.16
N GLN A 30 -12.49 13.41 1.34
CA GLN A 30 -12.62 14.88 1.28
C GLN A 30 -13.10 15.35 -0.11
N GLU A 31 -12.61 14.74 -1.18
CA GLU A 31 -13.08 15.02 -2.56
C GLU A 31 -14.56 14.71 -2.76
N LEU A 32 -15.12 13.78 -1.98
CA LEU A 32 -16.56 13.46 -1.94
C LEU A 32 -17.36 14.33 -0.97
N GLY A 33 -16.73 15.37 -0.37
CA GLY A 33 -17.38 16.33 0.52
C GLY A 33 -17.51 15.89 1.98
N TYR A 34 -16.76 14.85 2.41
CA TYR A 34 -16.70 14.48 3.82
C TYR A 34 -15.76 15.38 4.60
N THR A 35 -16.15 15.75 5.82
CA THR A 35 -15.19 16.15 6.86
C THR A 35 -14.54 14.90 7.39
N VAL A 36 -13.21 14.80 7.24
CA VAL A 36 -12.47 13.58 7.59
C VAL A 36 -11.69 13.79 8.88
N TYR A 37 -11.87 12.87 9.80
CA TYR A 37 -11.14 12.79 11.06
C TYR A 37 -10.15 11.63 11.02
N TYR A 38 -9.02 11.74 11.75
CA TYR A 38 -8.12 10.61 11.98
C TYR A 38 -8.11 10.20 13.45
N TYR A 39 -7.90 8.91 13.70
CA TYR A 39 -7.79 8.35 15.03
C TYR A 39 -6.69 7.30 15.13
N ALA A 40 -5.87 7.39 16.16
CA ALA A 40 -5.01 6.32 16.65
C ALA A 40 -4.99 6.33 18.18
N PRO A 41 -4.83 5.18 18.85
CA PRO A 41 -4.82 5.13 20.31
C PRO A 41 -3.71 5.97 20.97
N ASP A 42 -2.61 6.17 20.25
CA ASP A 42 -1.41 6.87 20.73
C ASP A 42 -1.20 8.26 20.09
N MET A 43 -2.24 8.83 19.46
CA MET A 43 -2.13 10.14 18.82
C MET A 43 -1.89 11.24 19.87
N ASP A 44 -0.84 12.02 19.69
CA ASP A 44 -0.44 13.14 20.54
C ASP A 44 -0.12 14.42 19.75
N GLY A 45 -0.27 14.37 18.44
CA GLY A 45 0.00 15.45 17.52
C GLY A 45 1.45 15.58 17.08
N THR A 46 2.35 14.73 17.57
CA THR A 46 3.78 14.77 17.24
C THR A 46 4.17 13.82 16.11
N GLY A 47 3.32 12.83 15.81
CA GLY A 47 3.56 11.81 14.80
C GLY A 47 3.85 12.41 13.41
N VAL A 48 4.74 11.75 12.66
CA VAL A 48 5.10 12.20 11.30
C VAL A 48 3.88 12.17 10.39
N THR A 49 3.15 11.06 10.38
CA THR A 49 1.93 10.91 9.58
C THR A 49 0.82 11.85 10.06
N GLU A 50 0.70 12.09 11.37
CA GLU A 50 -0.27 13.07 11.90
C GLU A 50 -0.06 14.46 11.31
N ARG A 51 1.20 14.93 11.20
CA ARG A 51 1.50 16.22 10.58
C ARG A 51 1.05 16.31 9.13
N HIS A 52 1.23 15.22 8.35
CA HIS A 52 0.79 15.17 6.96
C HIS A 52 -0.74 15.14 6.84
N LEU A 53 -1.44 14.38 7.70
CA LEU A 53 -2.90 14.38 7.76
C LEU A 53 -3.44 15.78 8.08
N ARG A 54 -2.90 16.44 9.09
CA ARG A 54 -3.28 17.82 9.45
C ARG A 54 -3.00 18.82 8.32
N GLY A 55 -1.84 18.69 7.67
CA GLY A 55 -1.49 19.52 6.50
C GLY A 55 -2.47 19.37 5.34
N ARG A 56 -3.16 18.24 5.25
CA ARG A 56 -4.23 17.99 4.28
C ARG A 56 -5.62 18.45 4.76
N GLY A 57 -5.73 18.93 6.00
CA GLY A 57 -7.01 19.33 6.61
C GLY A 57 -7.80 18.12 7.17
N ILE A 58 -7.17 16.97 7.35
CA ILE A 58 -7.71 15.83 8.09
C ILE A 58 -7.34 16.05 9.55
N VAL A 59 -8.34 16.18 10.42
CA VAL A 59 -8.14 16.64 11.80
C VAL A 59 -8.30 15.50 12.82
N PRO A 60 -7.73 15.60 14.03
CA PRO A 60 -7.86 14.56 15.04
C PRO A 60 -9.32 14.37 15.44
N TYR A 61 -9.73 13.11 15.64
CA TYR A 61 -11.05 12.78 16.17
C TYR A 61 -11.14 13.19 17.63
N GLY A 62 -12.14 13.99 17.97
CA GLY A 62 -12.39 14.50 19.32
C GLY A 62 -13.77 14.12 19.89
N GLY A 63 -14.41 13.07 19.36
CA GLY A 63 -15.73 12.61 19.85
C GLY A 63 -16.93 13.09 19.01
N GLN A 64 -16.70 13.70 17.85
CA GLN A 64 -17.77 14.15 16.98
C GLN A 64 -18.62 12.96 16.46
N PRO A 65 -19.93 13.16 16.20
CA PRO A 65 -20.74 12.16 15.54
C PRO A 65 -20.17 11.82 14.15
N LEU A 66 -20.09 10.54 13.84
CA LEU A 66 -19.56 10.00 12.58
C LEU A 66 -20.64 9.25 11.82
N ASP A 67 -20.66 9.39 10.50
CA ASP A 67 -21.47 8.56 9.62
C ASP A 67 -20.87 7.14 9.52
N PHE A 68 -19.51 7.03 9.53
CA PHE A 68 -18.81 5.76 9.52
C PHE A 68 -17.31 5.93 9.88
N CYS A 69 -16.65 4.80 10.13
CA CYS A 69 -15.20 4.71 10.29
C CYS A 69 -14.62 3.66 9.32
N ILE A 70 -13.56 4.01 8.59
CA ILE A 70 -12.69 3.06 7.88
C ILE A 70 -11.47 2.82 8.76
N ALA A 71 -11.32 1.60 9.25
CA ALA A 71 -10.32 1.26 10.25
C ALA A 71 -9.33 0.21 9.72
N ASN A 72 -8.09 0.36 10.13
CA ASN A 72 -7.04 -0.65 9.99
C ASN A 72 -6.66 -1.18 11.37
N GLN A 73 -6.16 -2.40 11.41
CA GLN A 73 -5.71 -3.03 12.64
C GLN A 73 -6.81 -3.04 13.73
N GLN A 74 -6.43 -3.04 15.00
CA GLN A 74 -7.37 -3.07 16.13
C GLN A 74 -8.02 -1.71 16.45
N SER A 75 -7.65 -0.65 15.73
CA SER A 75 -8.19 0.70 15.97
C SER A 75 -9.71 0.80 15.77
N GLY A 76 -10.28 -0.07 14.94
CA GLY A 76 -11.71 -0.16 14.71
C GLY A 76 -12.52 -0.48 15.96
N ALA A 77 -11.93 -1.16 16.95
CA ALA A 77 -12.60 -1.51 18.20
C ALA A 77 -13.14 -0.28 18.95
N HIS A 78 -12.47 0.87 18.83
CA HIS A 78 -12.90 2.13 19.44
C HIS A 78 -14.26 2.59 18.91
N PHE A 79 -14.62 2.25 17.67
CA PHE A 79 -15.81 2.76 16.99
C PHE A 79 -16.98 1.77 16.96
N VAL A 80 -16.74 0.49 17.30
CA VAL A 80 -17.82 -0.52 17.41
C VAL A 80 -18.90 -0.05 18.36
N GLY A 81 -20.17 -0.07 17.90
CA GLY A 81 -21.33 0.42 18.64
C GLY A 81 -21.51 1.95 18.68
N ARG A 82 -20.60 2.71 18.04
CA ARG A 82 -20.68 4.19 17.95
C ARG A 82 -21.05 4.66 16.54
N CYS A 83 -20.54 3.99 15.51
CA CYS A 83 -20.89 4.21 14.11
C CYS A 83 -20.62 2.92 13.31
N PRO A 84 -21.11 2.82 12.06
CA PRO A 84 -20.71 1.75 11.14
C PRO A 84 -19.19 1.72 10.97
N VAL A 85 -18.60 0.52 11.07
CA VAL A 85 -17.16 0.31 10.94
C VAL A 85 -16.88 -0.62 9.76
N LEU A 86 -16.08 -0.15 8.80
CA LEU A 86 -15.45 -0.99 7.80
C LEU A 86 -14.00 -1.23 8.23
N GLN A 87 -13.62 -2.48 8.48
CA GLN A 87 -12.23 -2.84 8.73
C GLN A 87 -11.56 -3.36 7.46
N VAL A 88 -10.45 -2.73 7.09
CA VAL A 88 -9.57 -3.19 5.99
C VAL A 88 -8.43 -4.01 6.60
N VAL A 89 -8.31 -5.28 6.21
CA VAL A 89 -7.30 -6.20 6.71
C VAL A 89 -6.14 -6.27 5.71
N HIS A 90 -4.95 -5.88 6.18
CA HIS A 90 -3.76 -5.72 5.33
C HIS A 90 -2.78 -6.90 5.42
N SER A 91 -2.86 -7.74 6.46
CA SER A 91 -1.94 -8.85 6.67
C SER A 91 -2.59 -10.00 7.43
N ALA A 92 -2.19 -11.22 7.10
CA ALA A 92 -2.57 -12.45 7.80
C ALA A 92 -1.58 -12.83 8.92
N TYR A 93 -0.48 -12.08 9.10
CA TYR A 93 0.71 -12.54 9.82
C TYR A 93 0.97 -11.79 11.12
N THR A 94 0.12 -10.85 11.49
CA THR A 94 0.22 -10.15 12.76
C THR A 94 -1.10 -10.14 13.49
N MET A 95 -1.05 -10.28 14.82
CA MET A 95 -2.24 -10.18 15.67
C MET A 95 -2.90 -8.80 15.59
N LEU A 96 -2.14 -7.77 15.22
CA LEU A 96 -2.64 -6.42 15.04
C LEU A 96 -3.67 -6.32 13.91
N GLU A 97 -3.55 -7.15 12.88
CA GLU A 97 -4.43 -7.18 11.70
C GLU A 97 -5.63 -8.13 11.86
N TYR A 98 -5.75 -8.81 13.03
CA TYR A 98 -6.88 -9.70 13.25
C TYR A 98 -8.21 -8.92 13.23
N PRO A 99 -9.27 -9.47 12.63
CA PRO A 99 -10.57 -8.79 12.54
C PRO A 99 -11.12 -8.38 13.89
N VAL A 100 -11.56 -7.14 14.01
CA VAL A 100 -12.23 -6.59 15.20
C VAL A 100 -13.63 -7.15 15.27
N LYS A 101 -13.95 -7.88 16.34
CA LYS A 101 -15.29 -8.41 16.56
C LYS A 101 -16.31 -7.28 16.64
N GLY A 102 -17.36 -7.36 15.84
CA GLY A 102 -18.44 -6.36 15.83
C GLY A 102 -18.23 -5.23 14.82
N ALA A 103 -17.19 -5.23 14.00
CA ALA A 103 -17.15 -4.35 12.84
C ALA A 103 -18.33 -4.66 11.89
N THR A 104 -18.86 -3.63 11.24
CA THR A 104 -20.05 -3.76 10.37
C THR A 104 -19.76 -4.57 9.13
N VAL A 105 -18.61 -4.31 8.51
CA VAL A 105 -18.10 -5.03 7.33
C VAL A 105 -16.58 -5.15 7.36
N TYR A 106 -16.06 -6.12 6.61
CA TYR A 106 -14.62 -6.34 6.44
C TYR A 106 -14.25 -6.30 4.96
N SER A 107 -13.01 -5.91 4.67
CA SER A 107 -12.40 -5.98 3.34
C SER A 107 -11.01 -6.56 3.45
N ALA A 108 -10.62 -7.43 2.54
CA ALA A 108 -9.27 -7.95 2.40
C ALA A 108 -8.53 -7.20 1.28
N VAL A 109 -7.23 -6.95 1.46
CA VAL A 109 -6.42 -6.27 0.41
C VAL A 109 -5.84 -7.23 -0.64
N SER A 110 -6.08 -8.54 -0.51
CA SER A 110 -5.69 -9.56 -1.49
C SER A 110 -6.49 -10.83 -1.28
N GLU A 111 -6.48 -11.69 -2.29
CA GLU A 111 -7.12 -13.01 -2.24
C GLU A 111 -6.54 -13.88 -1.12
N GLU A 112 -5.22 -13.85 -0.93
CA GLU A 112 -4.55 -14.57 0.17
C GLU A 112 -5.09 -14.14 1.54
N ILE A 113 -5.33 -12.84 1.75
CA ILE A 113 -5.90 -12.34 3.02
C ILE A 113 -7.35 -12.78 3.16
N ARG A 114 -8.14 -12.74 2.10
CA ARG A 114 -9.51 -13.26 2.12
C ARG A 114 -9.53 -14.74 2.50
N ASP A 115 -8.69 -15.56 1.87
CA ASP A 115 -8.62 -17.01 2.14
C ASP A 115 -8.19 -17.31 3.59
N TYR A 116 -7.25 -16.50 4.11
CA TYR A 116 -6.89 -16.54 5.53
C TYR A 116 -8.08 -16.24 6.45
N LEU A 117 -8.84 -15.19 6.14
CA LEU A 117 -10.00 -14.77 6.93
C LEU A 117 -11.12 -15.83 6.85
N ASP A 118 -11.33 -16.40 5.68
CA ASP A 118 -12.28 -17.50 5.48
C ASP A 118 -11.97 -18.72 6.36
N GLY A 119 -10.68 -19.10 6.43
CA GLY A 119 -10.18 -20.12 7.35
C GLY A 119 -10.31 -19.77 8.83
N LYS A 120 -10.61 -18.51 9.17
CA LYS A 120 -10.89 -18.04 10.54
C LYS A 120 -12.38 -17.86 10.83
N GLY A 121 -13.25 -18.23 9.89
CA GLY A 121 -14.70 -18.12 10.03
C GLY A 121 -15.29 -16.76 9.62
N PHE A 122 -14.52 -15.93 8.92
CA PHE A 122 -15.00 -14.67 8.32
C PHE A 122 -15.25 -14.90 6.83
N HIS A 123 -16.47 -15.26 6.46
CA HIS A 123 -16.81 -15.68 5.10
C HIS A 123 -17.34 -14.52 4.24
N GLY A 124 -17.19 -14.67 2.91
CA GLY A 124 -17.75 -13.73 1.94
C GLY A 124 -17.11 -12.34 1.94
N ILE A 125 -15.87 -12.22 2.42
CA ILE A 125 -15.17 -10.93 2.49
C ILE A 125 -14.72 -10.50 1.10
N PRO A 126 -15.16 -9.31 0.62
CA PRO A 126 -14.71 -8.79 -0.66
C PRO A 126 -13.22 -8.40 -0.63
N VAL A 127 -12.57 -8.61 -1.77
CA VAL A 127 -11.20 -8.14 -1.99
C VAL A 127 -11.23 -6.77 -2.64
N VAL A 128 -10.57 -5.81 -1.99
CA VAL A 128 -10.33 -4.47 -2.52
C VAL A 128 -8.84 -4.18 -2.35
N LEU A 129 -8.09 -4.20 -3.45
CA LEU A 129 -6.65 -3.98 -3.45
C LEU A 129 -6.31 -2.62 -2.81
N ASN A 130 -5.07 -2.46 -2.32
CA ASN A 130 -4.64 -1.18 -1.74
C ASN A 130 -4.72 -0.05 -2.76
N GLY A 131 -5.60 0.92 -2.50
CA GLY A 131 -5.79 2.08 -3.35
C GLY A 131 -4.60 3.06 -3.29
N ILE A 132 -4.28 3.62 -4.44
CA ILE A 132 -3.21 4.61 -4.62
C ILE A 132 -3.81 5.91 -5.11
N ASP A 133 -3.35 7.04 -4.58
CA ASP A 133 -3.69 8.35 -5.13
C ASP A 133 -2.92 8.56 -6.45
N LEU A 134 -3.60 8.31 -7.57
CA LEU A 134 -3.02 8.38 -8.91
C LEU A 134 -2.72 9.81 -9.38
N VAL A 135 -3.17 10.83 -8.65
CA VAL A 135 -2.80 12.24 -8.89
C VAL A 135 -1.42 12.53 -8.28
N ARG A 136 -1.20 12.06 -7.07
CA ARG A 136 0.09 12.15 -6.37
C ARG A 136 1.12 11.23 -7.02
N PHE A 137 0.80 9.95 -7.15
CA PHE A 137 1.65 8.94 -7.79
C PHE A 137 1.34 8.89 -9.28
N ARG A 138 2.13 9.60 -10.06
CA ARG A 138 1.96 9.70 -11.52
C ARG A 138 3.30 9.58 -12.22
N PRO A 139 3.31 9.18 -13.50
CA PRO A 139 4.54 9.16 -14.28
C PRO A 139 5.19 10.54 -14.31
N THR A 140 6.45 10.61 -13.90
CA THR A 140 7.31 11.79 -13.94
C THR A 140 8.68 11.40 -14.44
N GLY A 141 9.42 12.32 -15.04
CA GLY A 141 10.74 12.06 -15.62
C GLY A 141 10.70 11.16 -16.87
N GLY A 142 11.84 11.06 -17.54
CA GLY A 142 12.05 10.18 -18.69
C GLY A 142 12.79 8.90 -18.30
N LEU A 143 12.86 7.96 -19.24
CA LEU A 143 13.69 6.77 -19.13
C LEU A 143 15.17 7.14 -19.33
N ARG A 144 16.06 6.39 -18.68
CA ARG A 144 17.49 6.61 -18.73
C ARG A 144 18.17 5.66 -19.70
N GLU A 145 19.25 6.09 -20.32
CA GLU A 145 20.11 5.23 -21.13
C GLU A 145 20.66 4.06 -20.33
N VAL A 146 21.14 4.35 -19.11
CA VAL A 146 21.54 3.33 -18.12
C VAL A 146 20.45 3.22 -17.07
N PRO A 147 19.77 2.07 -16.95
CA PRO A 147 18.67 1.90 -16.01
C PRO A 147 19.04 2.23 -14.57
N GLN A 148 18.18 2.99 -13.89
CA GLN A 148 18.24 3.28 -12.47
C GLN A 148 17.32 2.33 -11.72
N VAL A 149 17.89 1.50 -10.84
CA VAL A 149 17.15 0.61 -9.94
C VAL A 149 17.00 1.29 -8.58
N LEU A 150 15.75 1.40 -8.11
CA LEU A 150 15.42 1.87 -6.77
C LEU A 150 14.97 0.69 -5.90
N SER A 151 15.66 0.46 -4.78
CA SER A 151 15.20 -0.48 -3.75
C SER A 151 14.34 0.23 -2.70
N ILE A 152 13.11 -0.26 -2.53
CA ILE A 152 12.21 0.09 -1.40
C ILE A 152 12.06 -1.12 -0.46
N CYS A 153 13.00 -2.05 -0.51
CA CYS A 153 13.06 -3.21 0.37
C CYS A 153 13.30 -2.80 1.83
N GLN A 154 12.79 -3.58 2.77
CA GLN A 154 13.05 -3.36 4.21
C GLN A 154 14.27 -4.11 4.73
N GLY A 155 14.69 -5.18 4.05
CA GLY A 155 15.92 -5.91 4.34
C GLY A 155 17.17 -5.25 3.76
N ASP A 156 18.33 -5.93 3.88
CA ASP A 156 19.55 -5.46 3.25
C ASP A 156 19.52 -5.56 1.72
N ASP A 157 20.28 -4.71 1.06
CA ASP A 157 20.32 -4.60 -0.39
C ASP A 157 21.63 -5.13 -1.01
N VAL A 158 22.47 -5.80 -0.25
CA VAL A 158 23.81 -6.20 -0.70
C VAL A 158 23.77 -7.04 -1.98
N MET A 159 22.87 -8.05 -2.01
CA MET A 159 22.73 -8.90 -3.19
C MET A 159 22.19 -8.14 -4.40
N LEU A 160 21.18 -7.27 -4.18
CA LEU A 160 20.56 -6.48 -5.23
C LEU A 160 21.55 -5.45 -5.80
N SER A 161 22.29 -4.77 -4.94
CA SER A 161 23.34 -3.82 -5.34
C SER A 161 24.42 -4.50 -6.20
N ARG A 162 24.88 -5.70 -5.80
CA ARG A 162 25.84 -6.49 -6.57
C ARG A 162 25.29 -6.94 -7.92
N ALA A 163 24.02 -7.36 -7.97
CA ALA A 163 23.34 -7.73 -9.22
C ALA A 163 23.24 -6.53 -10.18
N CYS A 164 22.89 -5.34 -9.68
CA CYS A 164 22.89 -4.10 -10.47
C CYS A 164 24.29 -3.78 -11.00
N SER A 165 25.30 -3.82 -10.15
CA SER A 165 26.69 -3.55 -10.54
C SER A 165 27.19 -4.50 -11.63
N SER A 166 26.83 -5.79 -11.59
CA SER A 166 27.23 -6.77 -12.61
C SER A 166 26.60 -6.51 -13.98
N LEU A 167 25.49 -5.75 -14.03
CA LEU A 167 24.80 -5.34 -15.25
C LEU A 167 25.17 -3.91 -15.70
N GLY A 168 26.00 -3.19 -14.93
CA GLY A 168 26.26 -1.78 -15.16
C GLY A 168 25.07 -0.86 -14.87
N TYR A 169 24.05 -1.34 -14.14
CA TYR A 169 22.89 -0.54 -13.76
C TYR A 169 23.21 0.37 -12.58
N ARG A 170 22.62 1.56 -12.56
CA ARG A 170 22.69 2.44 -11.40
C ARG A 170 21.80 1.89 -10.29
N PHE A 171 22.25 2.03 -9.05
CA PHE A 171 21.53 1.54 -7.89
C PHE A 171 21.32 2.64 -6.85
N ARG A 172 20.12 2.72 -6.30
CA ARG A 172 19.77 3.57 -5.16
C ARG A 172 18.87 2.79 -4.20
N SER A 173 19.07 3.02 -2.91
CA SER A 173 18.24 2.44 -1.84
C SER A 173 17.59 3.53 -1.00
N VAL A 174 16.36 3.30 -0.54
CA VAL A 174 15.76 4.13 0.50
C VAL A 174 16.37 3.82 1.86
N PRO A 175 16.36 4.79 2.82
CA PRO A 175 16.79 4.54 4.18
C PRO A 175 15.98 3.40 4.83
N LYS A 176 16.66 2.52 5.58
CA LYS A 176 16.04 1.35 6.22
C LYS A 176 15.48 1.64 7.62
N SER A 177 15.98 2.67 8.28
CA SER A 177 15.46 3.10 9.57
C SER A 177 14.02 3.61 9.46
N VAL A 178 13.20 3.24 10.41
CA VAL A 178 11.81 3.69 10.51
C VAL A 178 11.70 5.22 10.59
N ASP A 179 12.62 5.86 11.30
CA ASP A 179 12.66 7.31 11.51
C ASP A 179 13.13 8.09 10.28
N ALA A 180 13.82 7.41 9.36
CA ALA A 180 14.33 8.01 8.12
C ALA A 180 13.46 7.73 6.89
N ARG A 181 12.25 7.18 7.08
CA ARG A 181 11.31 6.92 5.98
C ARG A 181 10.88 8.22 5.31
N ILE A 182 10.74 8.14 4.00
CA ILE A 182 10.50 9.30 3.14
C ILE A 182 9.00 9.39 2.85
N TRP A 183 8.39 10.53 3.13
CA TRP A 183 6.98 10.77 2.80
C TRP A 183 6.76 10.96 1.30
N ASP A 184 7.59 11.78 0.65
CA ASP A 184 7.49 12.09 -0.77
C ASP A 184 8.25 11.07 -1.63
N ILE A 185 7.96 9.79 -1.39
CA ILE A 185 8.62 8.65 -2.05
C ILE A 185 8.38 8.64 -3.56
N GLU A 186 7.26 9.22 -4.02
CA GLU A 186 6.91 9.36 -5.43
C GLU A 186 7.98 10.09 -6.24
N ASN A 187 8.72 11.03 -5.63
CA ASN A 187 9.82 11.72 -6.29
C ASN A 187 10.98 10.77 -6.59
N LEU A 188 11.34 9.91 -5.61
CA LEU A 188 12.39 8.91 -5.81
C LEU A 188 11.96 7.83 -6.81
N ILE A 189 10.70 7.41 -6.75
CA ILE A 189 10.12 6.45 -7.71
C ILE A 189 10.13 7.08 -9.11
N GLY A 190 9.77 8.35 -9.24
CA GLY A 190 9.81 9.10 -10.49
C GLY A 190 11.22 9.19 -11.12
N ASP A 191 12.24 9.08 -10.28
CA ASP A 191 13.66 9.06 -10.68
C ASP A 191 14.18 7.65 -11.02
N ALA A 192 13.42 6.60 -10.88
CA ALA A 192 13.83 5.23 -11.19
C ALA A 192 13.29 4.75 -12.54
N ASP A 193 13.87 3.71 -13.11
CA ASP A 193 13.34 2.95 -14.23
C ASP A 193 12.75 1.63 -13.75
N ILE A 194 13.38 1.02 -12.74
CA ILE A 194 12.97 -0.24 -12.12
C ILE A 194 12.84 -0.01 -10.61
N VAL A 195 11.74 -0.44 -10.02
CA VAL A 195 11.55 -0.42 -8.57
C VAL A 195 11.50 -1.85 -8.04
N VAL A 196 12.27 -2.11 -6.99
CA VAL A 196 12.33 -3.40 -6.29
C VAL A 196 11.75 -3.23 -4.89
N GLY A 197 10.81 -4.11 -4.55
CA GLY A 197 10.11 -4.08 -3.26
C GLY A 197 8.99 -5.11 -3.21
N ILE A 198 8.06 -4.96 -2.27
CA ILE A 198 6.89 -5.82 -2.15
C ILE A 198 5.65 -5.03 -1.73
N GLY A 199 4.46 -5.59 -1.98
CA GLY A 199 3.20 -5.00 -1.55
C GLY A 199 2.99 -3.59 -2.07
N ARG A 200 2.61 -2.67 -1.18
CA ARG A 200 2.28 -1.29 -1.55
C ARG A 200 3.40 -0.55 -2.28
N SER A 201 4.67 -0.81 -1.95
CA SER A 201 5.80 -0.16 -2.64
C SER A 201 5.78 -0.40 -4.16
N LEU A 202 5.32 -1.58 -4.58
CA LEU A 202 5.16 -1.88 -6.01
C LEU A 202 3.90 -1.22 -6.60
N TYR A 203 2.82 -1.10 -5.85
CA TYR A 203 1.65 -0.36 -6.31
C TYR A 203 1.97 1.12 -6.54
N ASP A 204 2.70 1.74 -5.62
CA ASP A 204 3.19 3.12 -5.77
C ASP A 204 4.08 3.26 -7.02
N ALA A 205 4.96 2.27 -7.27
CA ALA A 205 5.82 2.22 -8.46
C ALA A 205 5.03 2.06 -9.77
N MET A 206 4.04 1.16 -9.78
CA MET A 206 3.12 0.96 -10.92
C MET A 206 2.37 2.26 -11.23
N ALA A 207 1.86 2.95 -10.20
CA ALA A 207 1.18 4.23 -10.35
C ALA A 207 2.10 5.31 -10.95
N CYS A 208 3.40 5.29 -10.62
CA CYS A 208 4.41 6.16 -11.22
C CYS A 208 4.90 5.68 -12.60
N GLY A 209 4.34 4.61 -13.15
CA GLY A 209 4.72 4.09 -14.47
C GLY A 209 6.12 3.50 -14.51
N ARG A 210 6.53 2.76 -13.46
CA ARG A 210 7.84 2.12 -13.37
C ARG A 210 7.72 0.60 -13.49
N ALA A 211 8.76 -0.03 -14.10
CA ALA A 211 8.88 -1.48 -14.10
C ALA A 211 9.09 -1.97 -12.67
N CYS A 212 8.55 -3.14 -12.32
CA CYS A 212 8.49 -3.64 -10.97
C CYS A 212 9.15 -5.01 -10.84
N ILE A 213 9.93 -5.19 -9.78
CA ILE A 213 10.44 -6.51 -9.36
C ILE A 213 9.97 -6.75 -7.92
N SER A 214 9.19 -7.80 -7.71
CA SER A 214 8.82 -8.23 -6.37
C SER A 214 9.99 -9.02 -5.76
N TRP A 215 10.66 -8.42 -4.79
CA TRP A 215 11.71 -9.04 -4.00
C TRP A 215 12.02 -8.22 -2.74
N ASP A 216 12.34 -8.91 -1.65
CA ASP A 216 12.81 -8.31 -0.40
C ASP A 216 13.65 -9.32 0.38
N ASN A 217 14.58 -8.84 1.19
CA ASN A 217 15.43 -9.65 2.08
C ASN A 217 15.24 -9.25 3.56
N ARG A 218 13.98 -9.18 4.01
CA ARG A 218 13.69 -8.91 5.42
C ARG A 218 13.79 -10.17 6.28
N GLY A 219 14.17 -10.02 7.56
CA GLY A 219 14.52 -11.12 8.45
C GLY A 219 13.46 -12.20 8.69
N LEU A 220 12.16 -11.86 8.67
CA LEU A 220 11.09 -12.82 8.93
C LEU A 220 10.75 -13.72 7.73
N ASN A 221 10.98 -13.25 6.53
CA ASN A 221 10.75 -13.97 5.28
C ASN A 221 11.81 -13.53 4.24
N PRO A 222 13.08 -13.94 4.45
CA PRO A 222 14.17 -13.50 3.60
C PRO A 222 14.01 -14.02 2.17
N TYR A 223 14.48 -13.23 1.20
CA TYR A 223 14.47 -13.58 -0.22
C TYR A 223 13.07 -13.79 -0.80
N SER A 224 12.01 -13.27 -0.16
CA SER A 224 10.66 -13.38 -0.72
C SER A 224 10.48 -12.44 -1.89
N GLY A 225 9.67 -12.87 -2.86
CA GLY A 225 9.33 -12.10 -4.04
C GLY A 225 8.83 -13.00 -5.16
N CYS A 226 8.02 -12.44 -6.04
CA CYS A 226 7.53 -13.14 -7.22
C CYS A 226 8.45 -12.98 -8.44
N GLY A 227 9.49 -12.13 -8.35
CA GLY A 227 10.34 -11.76 -9.47
C GLY A 227 9.80 -10.58 -10.29
N TYR A 228 10.22 -10.49 -11.56
CA TYR A 228 9.83 -9.42 -12.46
C TYR A 228 8.34 -9.47 -12.82
N VAL A 229 7.66 -8.32 -12.68
CA VAL A 229 6.22 -8.21 -12.93
C VAL A 229 5.97 -7.93 -14.41
N THR A 230 5.18 -8.78 -15.04
CA THR A 230 4.73 -8.65 -16.43
C THR A 230 3.22 -8.49 -16.50
N ALA A 231 2.67 -8.17 -17.67
CA ALA A 231 1.23 -8.15 -17.89
C ALA A 231 0.59 -9.52 -17.56
N ASP A 232 1.24 -10.62 -17.94
CA ASP A 232 0.70 -11.97 -17.76
C ASP A 232 0.75 -12.43 -16.29
N SER A 233 1.75 -11.96 -15.53
CA SER A 233 1.94 -12.36 -14.13
C SER A 233 1.23 -11.48 -13.12
N TRP A 234 0.74 -10.31 -13.52
CA TRP A 234 0.23 -9.28 -12.61
C TRP A 234 -0.86 -9.80 -11.66
N TYR A 235 -1.92 -10.41 -12.20
CA TYR A 235 -3.04 -10.90 -11.37
C TYR A 235 -2.61 -12.05 -10.44
N ALA A 236 -1.76 -12.96 -10.93
CA ALA A 236 -1.22 -14.04 -10.11
C ALA A 236 -0.39 -13.51 -8.93
N PHE A 237 0.41 -12.46 -9.15
CA PHE A 237 1.22 -11.84 -8.09
C PHE A 237 0.38 -10.96 -7.15
N ALA A 238 -0.66 -10.30 -7.68
CA ALA A 238 -1.61 -9.53 -6.88
C ALA A 238 -2.38 -10.40 -5.87
N HIS A 239 -2.60 -11.69 -6.18
CA HIS A 239 -3.20 -12.67 -5.29
C HIS A 239 -2.53 -12.68 -3.90
N THR A 240 -1.21 -12.58 -3.84
CA THR A 240 -0.40 -12.52 -2.60
C THR A 240 0.06 -11.10 -2.27
N ASN A 241 -0.60 -10.07 -2.81
CA ASN A 241 -0.19 -8.67 -2.62
C ASN A 241 1.29 -8.43 -2.99
N PHE A 242 1.79 -9.08 -4.04
CA PHE A 242 3.19 -9.02 -4.50
C PHE A 242 4.24 -9.33 -3.43
N THR A 243 3.90 -10.14 -2.43
CA THR A 243 4.85 -10.47 -1.35
C THR A 243 5.71 -11.70 -1.65
N GLY A 244 5.39 -12.44 -2.71
CA GLY A 244 6.11 -13.65 -3.10
C GLY A 244 5.86 -14.87 -2.22
N ARG A 245 4.90 -14.82 -1.32
CA ARG A 245 4.50 -16.00 -0.56
C ARG A 245 3.95 -17.06 -1.52
N GLY A 246 4.45 -18.30 -1.37
CA GLY A 246 4.12 -19.39 -2.29
C GLY A 246 4.93 -19.44 -3.59
N TYR A 247 5.81 -18.47 -3.82
CA TYR A 247 6.73 -18.44 -4.97
C TYR A 247 8.14 -18.89 -4.59
N PRO A 248 8.93 -19.44 -5.55
CA PRO A 248 10.32 -19.78 -5.32
C PRO A 248 11.15 -18.57 -4.87
N GLN A 249 11.92 -18.73 -3.81
CA GLN A 249 12.73 -17.65 -3.27
C GLN A 249 13.95 -17.36 -4.17
N ILE A 250 14.23 -16.07 -4.43
CA ILE A 250 15.40 -15.64 -5.20
C ILE A 250 16.57 -15.40 -4.23
N ARG A 251 17.42 -16.42 -4.06
CA ARG A 251 18.49 -16.47 -3.05
C ARG A 251 19.90 -16.20 -3.58
N THR A 252 20.05 -15.85 -4.85
CA THR A 252 21.37 -15.67 -5.46
C THR A 252 21.43 -14.38 -6.27
N ILE A 253 22.65 -13.84 -6.40
CA ILE A 253 22.92 -12.69 -7.25
C ILE A 253 22.50 -12.99 -8.69
N ASP A 254 22.84 -14.18 -9.22
CA ASP A 254 22.46 -14.60 -10.57
C ASP A 254 20.93 -14.69 -10.74
N GLY A 255 20.21 -15.05 -9.68
CA GLY A 255 18.75 -15.01 -9.66
C GLY A 255 18.22 -13.60 -9.88
N LEU A 256 18.74 -12.62 -9.15
CA LEU A 256 18.39 -11.20 -9.31
C LEU A 256 18.82 -10.65 -10.68
N VAL A 257 20.01 -11.04 -11.16
CA VAL A 257 20.49 -10.67 -12.52
C VAL A 257 19.53 -11.16 -13.59
N ARG A 258 19.02 -12.39 -13.48
CA ARG A 258 18.00 -12.90 -14.42
C ARG A 258 16.72 -12.08 -14.39
N GLU A 259 16.25 -11.67 -13.20
CA GLU A 259 15.05 -10.83 -13.09
C GLU A 259 15.29 -9.41 -13.65
N LEU A 260 16.41 -8.77 -13.34
CA LEU A 260 16.77 -7.46 -13.87
C LEU A 260 16.91 -7.43 -15.41
N ARG A 261 17.43 -8.51 -16.01
CA ARG A 261 17.57 -8.65 -17.47
C ARG A 261 16.23 -8.72 -18.21
N LYS A 262 15.13 -8.98 -17.55
CA LYS A 262 13.78 -8.99 -18.14
C LYS A 262 13.27 -7.57 -18.43
N TYR A 263 13.92 -6.55 -17.86
CA TYR A 263 13.49 -5.15 -17.99
C TYR A 263 13.33 -4.72 -19.44
N ARG A 264 12.20 -4.09 -19.71
CA ARG A 264 11.89 -3.41 -20.97
C ARG A 264 11.38 -2.00 -20.66
N PRO A 265 11.86 -0.97 -21.36
CA PRO A 265 11.42 0.42 -21.13
C PRO A 265 9.91 0.63 -21.24
N SER A 266 9.21 -0.15 -22.07
CA SER A 266 7.75 -0.08 -22.25
C SER A 266 6.94 -0.58 -21.07
N ASP A 267 7.53 -1.41 -20.19
CA ASP A 267 6.78 -2.10 -19.14
C ASP A 267 6.24 -1.15 -18.07
N GLY A 268 6.89 -0.01 -17.86
CA GLY A 268 6.38 1.04 -16.99
C GLY A 268 4.99 1.54 -17.40
N GLY A 269 4.75 1.73 -18.70
CA GLY A 269 3.44 2.10 -19.24
C GLY A 269 2.38 1.02 -19.00
N VAL A 270 2.77 -0.26 -19.15
CA VAL A 270 1.89 -1.40 -18.86
C VAL A 270 1.51 -1.40 -17.36
N MET A 271 2.48 -1.20 -16.46
CA MET A 271 2.24 -1.13 -15.02
C MET A 271 1.31 0.04 -14.65
N ARG A 272 1.48 1.22 -15.27
CA ARG A 272 0.57 2.36 -15.09
C ARG A 272 -0.86 2.00 -15.51
N GLY A 273 -1.04 1.32 -16.62
CA GLY A 273 -2.36 0.86 -17.08
C GLY A 273 -3.05 -0.06 -16.06
N PHE A 274 -2.31 -0.94 -15.38
CA PHE A 274 -2.86 -1.73 -14.27
C PHE A 274 -3.23 -0.84 -13.07
N ALA A 275 -2.38 0.11 -12.69
CA ALA A 275 -2.67 1.01 -11.59
C ALA A 275 -3.98 1.81 -11.83
N GLU A 276 -4.19 2.31 -13.03
CA GLU A 276 -5.41 3.05 -13.40
C GLU A 276 -6.68 2.19 -13.37
N ARG A 277 -6.58 0.91 -13.73
CA ARG A 277 -7.72 0.00 -13.70
C ARG A 277 -8.04 -0.49 -12.30
N GLU A 278 -7.03 -0.91 -11.53
CA GLU A 278 -7.20 -1.72 -10.34
C GLU A 278 -6.89 -0.99 -9.03
N LEU A 279 -6.07 0.08 -9.06
CA LEU A 279 -5.49 0.66 -7.86
C LEU A 279 -5.95 2.09 -7.56
N ASP A 280 -6.87 2.67 -8.31
CA ASP A 280 -7.35 4.03 -8.03
C ASP A 280 -8.10 4.07 -6.69
N VAL A 281 -7.57 4.82 -5.74
CA VAL A 281 -8.16 4.97 -4.39
C VAL A 281 -9.60 5.50 -4.44
N ARG A 282 -9.95 6.30 -5.45
CA ARG A 282 -11.32 6.84 -5.61
C ARG A 282 -12.31 5.72 -5.90
N LYS A 283 -11.93 4.76 -6.74
CA LYS A 283 -12.72 3.55 -7.00
C LYS A 283 -12.85 2.70 -5.73
N ASN A 284 -11.77 2.60 -4.95
CA ASN A 284 -11.78 1.83 -3.71
C ASN A 284 -12.71 2.47 -2.67
N VAL A 285 -12.64 3.79 -2.49
CA VAL A 285 -13.53 4.51 -1.57
C VAL A 285 -14.99 4.33 -1.98
N ALA A 286 -15.31 4.41 -3.28
CA ALA A 286 -16.68 4.13 -3.76
C ALA A 286 -17.14 2.71 -3.39
N ARG A 287 -16.27 1.69 -3.52
CA ARG A 287 -16.56 0.32 -3.08
C ARG A 287 -16.76 0.24 -1.57
N TYR A 288 -15.92 0.90 -0.76
CA TYR A 288 -16.05 0.92 0.70
C TYR A 288 -17.36 1.56 1.15
N LEU A 289 -17.76 2.67 0.53
CA LEU A 289 -19.07 3.31 0.80
C LEU A 289 -20.23 2.38 0.44
N SER A 290 -20.18 1.73 -0.72
CA SER A 290 -21.18 0.72 -1.12
C SER A 290 -21.29 -0.44 -0.13
N MET A 291 -20.15 -0.94 0.38
CA MET A 291 -20.14 -2.01 1.40
C MET A 291 -20.79 -1.56 2.72
N LEU A 292 -20.68 -0.29 3.06
CA LEU A 292 -21.35 0.33 4.22
C LEU A 292 -22.81 0.69 3.96
N GLY A 293 -23.35 0.41 2.75
CA GLY A 293 -24.72 0.79 2.37
C GLY A 293 -24.88 2.30 2.11
N ILE A 294 -23.79 3.02 1.91
CA ILE A 294 -23.78 4.46 1.67
C ILE A 294 -23.74 4.69 0.16
N VAL A 295 -24.79 5.31 -0.37
CA VAL A 295 -24.79 5.74 -1.78
C VAL A 295 -23.85 6.94 -1.90
N ALA A 296 -22.80 6.81 -2.72
CA ALA A 296 -21.98 7.95 -3.09
C ALA A 296 -22.90 8.95 -3.81
N GLY A 297 -23.24 10.05 -3.15
CA GLY A 297 -24.11 11.07 -3.72
C GLY A 297 -23.48 11.61 -5.01
N GLY A 298 -24.30 11.65 -6.07
CA GLY A 298 -23.95 12.30 -7.32
C GLY A 298 -23.79 13.81 -7.13
#